data_d1a7c5565d7fdad9b631e41b94775b67
#
_entry.id   d1a7c5565d7fdad9b631e41b94775b67
#
_cell.length_a   1.000
_cell.length_b   1.000
_cell.length_c   1.000
_cell.angle_alpha   90.00
_cell.angle_beta   90.00
_cell.angle_gamma   90.00
#
_symmetry.space_group_name_H-M   'P 1'
#
loop_
_entity.id
_entity.type
_entity.pdbx_description
1 polymer ?
#
loop_
_entity_poly.entity_id
_entity_poly.type
_entity_poly.pdbx_seq_one_letter_code
_entity_poly.pdbx_strand_id
1 'polypeptide(L)'
;MRTQEQIKKIKQGQSDPYPIRDIVDVNSLYNYYVLNEKQAIQKNTGPKVLKVDPNEKVFEPLITSLKQQVGEFDIRYMHYFDATDPHIILNDDEFDYPNCYKAFTIPLRIYGNSDDVKLIVFDQYYYGGPVKFVNGSDMSDYPVHYNTFLTNYKDVQDQSIAGLNDIELGYLTHLESNWLKGLSINKMLSWKIGDALCFDSLALHCSSDFRSNGIERKIGVSIFTTKDDYGN
;
A
#
# COMPACT_ATOMS: atom_id res chain seq x y z
N MET A 1 20.72 3.58 0.42
CA MET A 1 20.46 3.42 -1.04
C MET A 1 20.81 1.99 -1.42
N ARG A 2 19.92 1.28 -2.10
CA ARG A 2 20.18 -0.10 -2.54
C ARG A 2 21.25 -0.17 -3.61
N THR A 3 22.06 -1.22 -3.56
CA THR A 3 23.04 -1.51 -4.60
C THR A 3 22.34 -2.11 -5.83
N GLN A 4 23.02 -2.09 -6.98
CA GLN A 4 22.50 -2.72 -8.21
C GLN A 4 22.26 -4.24 -8.02
N GLU A 5 23.08 -4.89 -7.22
CA GLU A 5 22.92 -6.31 -6.92
C GLU A 5 21.66 -6.56 -6.09
N GLN A 6 21.41 -5.75 -5.06
CA GLN A 6 20.18 -5.81 -4.26
C GLN A 6 18.94 -5.57 -5.13
N ILE A 7 18.98 -4.55 -5.99
CA ILE A 7 17.88 -4.27 -6.92
C ILE A 7 17.63 -5.48 -7.84
N LYS A 8 18.69 -6.12 -8.36
CA LYS A 8 18.57 -7.31 -9.20
C LYS A 8 17.90 -8.47 -8.44
N LYS A 9 18.29 -8.72 -7.22
CA LYS A 9 17.68 -9.77 -6.37
C LYS A 9 16.22 -9.47 -6.09
N ILE A 10 15.89 -8.24 -5.73
CA ILE A 10 14.50 -7.81 -5.52
C ILE A 10 13.67 -8.05 -6.80
N LYS A 11 14.16 -7.63 -7.96
CA LYS A 11 13.48 -7.87 -9.25
C LYS A 11 13.23 -9.36 -9.54
N GLN A 12 14.11 -10.24 -9.11
CA GLN A 12 13.91 -11.69 -9.26
C GLN A 12 12.83 -12.27 -8.32
N GLY A 13 12.58 -11.61 -7.21
CA GLY A 13 11.57 -12.02 -6.21
C GLY A 13 10.24 -11.28 -6.33
N GLN A 14 10.08 -10.40 -7.31
CA GLN A 14 8.83 -9.70 -7.56
C GLN A 14 7.70 -10.66 -7.92
N SER A 15 6.50 -10.35 -7.50
CA SER A 15 5.30 -11.08 -7.85
C SER A 15 4.13 -10.16 -8.10
N ASP A 16 3.23 -10.57 -8.98
CA ASP A 16 1.99 -9.85 -9.20
C ASP A 16 1.20 -9.70 -7.91
N PRO A 17 0.51 -8.57 -7.71
CA PRO A 17 -0.39 -8.38 -6.59
C PRO A 17 -1.57 -9.36 -6.65
N TYR A 18 -1.98 -9.88 -5.49
CA TYR A 18 -3.10 -10.82 -5.41
C TYR A 18 -3.85 -10.73 -4.09
N PRO A 19 -5.16 -11.06 -4.08
CA PRO A 19 -5.89 -11.19 -2.84
C PRO A 19 -5.72 -12.60 -2.26
N ILE A 20 -5.46 -12.69 -0.97
CA ILE A 20 -5.59 -13.90 -0.17
C ILE A 20 -7.00 -13.88 0.40
N ARG A 21 -7.80 -14.88 0.04
CA ARG A 21 -9.23 -14.90 0.30
C ARG A 21 -9.57 -15.40 1.69
N ASP A 22 -10.59 -14.76 2.30
CA ASP A 22 -11.24 -15.19 3.56
C ASP A 22 -10.21 -15.56 4.65
N ILE A 23 -9.19 -14.69 4.82
CA ILE A 23 -8.00 -15.02 5.61
C ILE A 23 -8.22 -14.91 7.10
N VAL A 24 -9.18 -14.10 7.56
CA VAL A 24 -9.32 -13.76 8.97
C VAL A 24 -10.76 -13.45 9.36
N ASP A 25 -11.08 -13.71 10.65
CA ASP A 25 -12.27 -13.12 11.27
C ASP A 25 -12.05 -11.62 11.52
N VAL A 26 -12.61 -10.82 10.63
CA VAL A 26 -12.52 -9.36 10.70
C VAL A 26 -13.18 -8.76 11.93
N ASN A 27 -14.13 -9.44 12.57
CA ASN A 27 -14.85 -8.89 13.71
C ASN A 27 -13.93 -8.75 14.92
N SER A 28 -13.07 -9.72 15.19
CA SER A 28 -12.09 -9.64 16.27
C SER A 28 -11.12 -8.49 16.07
N LEU A 29 -10.59 -8.31 14.85
CA LEU A 29 -9.70 -7.20 14.51
C LEU A 29 -10.41 -5.85 14.58
N TYR A 30 -11.64 -5.76 14.06
CA TYR A 30 -12.41 -4.52 14.12
C TYR A 30 -12.76 -4.12 15.54
N ASN A 31 -13.17 -5.08 16.40
CA ASN A 31 -13.46 -4.83 17.82
C ASN A 31 -12.21 -4.34 18.56
N TYR A 32 -11.04 -4.91 18.27
CA TYR A 32 -9.78 -4.41 18.82
C TYR A 32 -9.56 -2.94 18.46
N TYR A 33 -9.77 -2.56 17.18
CA TYR A 33 -9.67 -1.16 16.76
C TYR A 33 -10.64 -0.26 17.55
N VAL A 34 -11.92 -0.63 17.63
CA VAL A 34 -12.94 0.17 18.33
C VAL A 34 -12.58 0.40 19.79
N LEU A 35 -12.07 -0.62 20.48
CA LEU A 35 -11.65 -0.50 21.89
C LEU A 35 -10.45 0.45 22.07
N ASN A 36 -9.61 0.56 21.07
CA ASN A 36 -8.37 1.33 21.11
C ASN A 36 -8.38 2.62 20.24
N GLU A 37 -9.49 2.94 19.57
CA GLU A 37 -9.61 4.06 18.63
C GLU A 37 -9.15 5.41 19.23
N LYS A 38 -9.36 5.62 20.52
CA LYS A 38 -8.93 6.84 21.22
C LYS A 38 -7.41 7.05 21.22
N GLN A 39 -6.64 6.00 20.99
CA GLN A 39 -5.18 6.05 20.91
C GLN A 39 -4.70 6.33 19.48
N ALA A 40 -5.60 6.29 18.49
CA ALA A 40 -5.26 6.58 17.11
C ALA A 40 -4.89 8.05 16.94
N ILE A 41 -3.83 8.28 16.20
CA ILE A 41 -3.29 9.63 15.93
C ILE A 41 -3.61 9.98 14.48
N GLN A 42 -4.18 11.15 14.28
CA GLN A 42 -4.32 11.74 12.94
C GLN A 42 -3.26 12.80 12.76
N LYS A 43 -2.45 12.66 11.73
CA LYS A 43 -1.50 13.69 11.31
C LYS A 43 -2.11 14.45 10.14
N ASN A 44 -2.39 15.73 10.34
CA ASN A 44 -2.93 16.63 9.30
C ASN A 44 -4.13 16.04 8.54
N THR A 45 -4.04 15.95 7.21
CA THR A 45 -5.09 15.46 6.33
C THR A 45 -5.04 13.95 6.08
N GLY A 46 -4.09 13.25 6.69
CA GLY A 46 -3.95 11.80 6.52
C GLY A 46 -4.98 10.98 7.31
N PRO A 47 -4.97 9.66 7.16
CA PRO A 47 -5.82 8.77 7.93
C PRO A 47 -5.48 8.84 9.42
N LYS A 48 -6.44 8.52 10.28
CA LYS A 48 -6.11 8.17 11.67
C LYS A 48 -5.33 6.86 11.66
N VAL A 49 -4.25 6.81 12.41
CA VAL A 49 -3.35 5.64 12.49
C VAL A 49 -3.24 5.17 13.93
N LEU A 50 -3.54 3.90 14.18
CA LEU A 50 -3.30 3.22 15.44
C LEU A 50 -2.19 2.20 15.25
N LYS A 51 -0.99 2.49 15.75
CA LYS A 51 0.12 1.54 15.79
C LYS A 51 -0.18 0.43 16.78
N VAL A 52 0.19 -0.79 16.43
CA VAL A 52 -0.06 -1.97 17.29
C VAL A 52 1.17 -2.86 17.38
N ASP A 53 1.26 -3.61 18.47
CA ASP A 53 2.25 -4.67 18.63
C ASP A 53 1.75 -5.93 17.91
N PRO A 54 2.43 -6.42 16.86
CA PRO A 54 2.02 -7.62 16.15
C PRO A 54 2.05 -8.91 17.01
N ASN A 55 2.70 -8.88 18.19
CA ASN A 55 2.75 -10.01 19.11
C ASN A 55 1.50 -10.15 19.99
N GLU A 56 0.57 -9.21 19.93
CA GLU A 56 -0.69 -9.36 20.66
C GLU A 56 -1.52 -10.53 20.12
N LYS A 57 -2.12 -11.29 21.02
CA LYS A 57 -2.90 -12.51 20.72
C LYS A 57 -3.96 -12.34 19.64
N VAL A 58 -4.56 -11.17 19.53
CA VAL A 58 -5.61 -10.88 18.54
C VAL A 58 -5.10 -10.97 17.10
N PHE A 59 -3.80 -10.78 16.89
CA PHE A 59 -3.18 -10.81 15.57
C PHE A 59 -2.58 -12.17 15.20
N GLU A 60 -2.41 -13.07 16.15
CA GLU A 60 -1.79 -14.39 15.94
C GLU A 60 -2.49 -15.20 14.82
N PRO A 61 -3.83 -15.31 14.75
CA PRO A 61 -4.49 -16.03 13.66
C PRO A 61 -4.22 -15.42 12.28
N LEU A 62 -4.25 -14.08 12.19
CA LEU A 62 -3.96 -13.37 10.93
C LEU A 62 -2.53 -13.62 10.49
N ILE A 63 -1.55 -13.40 11.36
CA ILE A 63 -0.13 -13.54 11.03
C ILE A 63 0.21 -14.98 10.64
N THR A 64 -0.31 -15.95 11.38
CA THR A 64 -0.14 -17.38 11.07
C THR A 64 -0.70 -17.72 9.68
N SER A 65 -1.90 -17.24 9.37
CA SER A 65 -2.52 -17.48 8.08
C SER A 65 -1.75 -16.82 6.92
N LEU A 66 -1.26 -15.60 7.12
CA LEU A 66 -0.40 -14.92 6.13
C LEU A 66 0.89 -15.71 5.88
N LYS A 67 1.58 -16.15 6.93
CA LYS A 67 2.81 -16.96 6.80
C LYS A 67 2.57 -18.30 6.09
N GLN A 68 1.44 -18.93 6.33
CA GLN A 68 1.08 -20.17 5.60
C GLN A 68 0.91 -19.94 4.10
N GLN A 69 0.47 -18.75 3.68
CA GLN A 69 0.22 -18.44 2.27
C GLN A 69 1.45 -17.93 1.52
N VAL A 70 2.29 -17.12 2.18
CA VAL A 70 3.41 -16.43 1.49
C VAL A 70 4.80 -16.89 1.97
N GLY A 71 4.85 -17.82 2.96
CA GLY A 71 6.08 -18.23 3.62
C GLY A 71 6.50 -17.32 4.77
N GLU A 72 7.65 -17.62 5.38
CA GLU A 72 8.14 -16.89 6.54
C GLU A 72 8.57 -15.45 6.19
N PHE A 73 8.27 -14.56 7.10
CA PHE A 73 8.67 -13.14 7.08
C PHE A 73 8.67 -12.57 8.50
N ASP A 74 9.34 -11.45 8.69
CA ASP A 74 9.28 -10.65 9.90
C ASP A 74 8.38 -9.44 9.69
N ILE A 75 7.62 -9.06 10.73
CA ILE A 75 6.80 -7.86 10.68
C ILE A 75 7.63 -6.68 11.15
N ARG A 76 7.88 -5.76 10.26
CA ARG A 76 8.56 -4.50 10.55
C ARG A 76 7.65 -3.50 11.25
N TYR A 77 6.40 -3.41 10.75
CA TYR A 77 5.44 -2.43 11.20
C TYR A 77 4.02 -2.89 10.91
N MET A 78 3.13 -2.64 11.84
CA MET A 78 1.70 -2.94 11.72
C MET A 78 0.88 -1.81 12.31
N HIS A 79 -0.20 -1.45 11.63
CA HIS A 79 -1.11 -0.43 12.12
C HIS A 79 -2.51 -0.58 11.53
N TYR A 80 -3.50 -0.07 12.27
CA TYR A 80 -4.80 0.25 11.70
C TYR A 80 -4.74 1.61 11.04
N PHE A 81 -5.46 1.75 9.96
CA PHE A 81 -5.78 3.04 9.36
C PHE A 81 -7.29 3.21 9.24
N ASP A 82 -7.72 4.45 9.43
CA ASP A 82 -9.10 4.89 9.35
C ASP A 82 -9.11 6.12 8.44
N ALA A 83 -9.52 5.91 7.21
CA ALA A 83 -9.37 6.88 6.13
C ALA A 83 -10.72 7.41 5.66
N THR A 84 -10.84 8.72 5.60
CA THR A 84 -11.94 9.45 4.98
C THR A 84 -11.61 9.90 3.56
N ASP A 85 -10.34 9.90 3.20
CA ASP A 85 -9.86 10.34 1.89
C ASP A 85 -8.96 9.28 1.26
N PRO A 86 -8.97 9.15 -0.08
CA PRO A 86 -8.07 8.25 -0.78
C PRO A 86 -6.63 8.73 -0.65
N HIS A 87 -5.71 7.80 -0.37
CA HIS A 87 -4.31 8.14 -0.38
C HIS A 87 -3.77 8.20 -1.80
N ILE A 88 -2.85 9.11 -1.99
CA ILE A 88 -2.12 9.32 -3.23
C ILE A 88 -1.15 8.17 -3.54
N ILE A 89 -0.46 8.26 -4.66
CA ILE A 89 0.55 7.27 -5.04
C ILE A 89 1.72 7.33 -4.04
N LEU A 90 2.07 6.17 -3.50
CA LEU A 90 3.20 6.00 -2.59
C LEU A 90 3.77 4.57 -2.70
N ASN A 91 4.83 4.31 -1.97
CA ASN A 91 5.39 3.00 -1.71
C ASN A 91 5.61 2.84 -0.21
N ASP A 92 5.85 1.62 0.24
CA ASP A 92 6.00 1.29 1.66
C ASP A 92 7.46 1.18 2.11
N ASP A 93 8.39 1.78 1.37
CA ASP A 93 9.82 1.80 1.68
C ASP A 93 10.22 3.04 2.50
N GLU A 94 9.51 3.33 3.56
CA GLU A 94 9.69 4.54 4.36
C GLU A 94 11.09 4.67 5.00
N PHE A 95 11.87 3.58 5.08
CA PHE A 95 13.08 3.54 5.88
C PHE A 95 14.30 2.96 5.16
N ASP A 96 14.29 2.86 3.85
CA ASP A 96 15.41 2.31 3.06
C ASP A 96 15.88 0.92 3.55
N TYR A 97 14.98 0.11 4.09
CA TYR A 97 15.30 -1.26 4.49
C TYR A 97 15.68 -2.09 3.28
N PRO A 98 16.86 -2.69 3.25
CA PRO A 98 17.32 -3.43 2.08
C PRO A 98 16.44 -4.63 1.75
N ASN A 99 15.81 -5.22 2.75
CA ASN A 99 15.05 -6.47 2.70
C ASN A 99 13.54 -6.29 2.84
N CYS A 100 12.98 -5.12 2.48
CA CYS A 100 11.53 -4.94 2.39
C CYS A 100 10.93 -6.02 1.48
N TYR A 101 9.90 -6.71 1.98
CA TYR A 101 9.33 -7.87 1.29
C TYR A 101 7.90 -7.58 0.81
N LYS A 102 6.89 -8.04 1.52
CA LYS A 102 5.48 -7.84 1.16
C LYS A 102 4.82 -6.79 2.05
N ALA A 103 3.85 -6.12 1.48
CA ALA A 103 2.87 -5.35 2.22
C ALA A 103 1.50 -6.06 2.10
N PHE A 104 0.74 -5.98 3.18
CA PHE A 104 -0.62 -6.50 3.22
C PHE A 104 -1.57 -5.40 3.67
N THR A 105 -2.69 -5.30 2.97
CA THR A 105 -3.82 -4.47 3.41
C THR A 105 -5.01 -5.37 3.67
N ILE A 106 -5.53 -5.33 4.88
CA ILE A 106 -6.67 -6.14 5.32
C ILE A 106 -7.89 -5.24 5.50
N PRO A 107 -8.88 -5.31 4.59
CA PRO A 107 -10.14 -4.58 4.71
C PRO A 107 -10.96 -5.05 5.91
N LEU A 108 -11.40 -4.11 6.76
CA LEU A 108 -12.22 -4.41 7.93
C LEU A 108 -13.64 -3.84 7.85
N ARG A 109 -13.75 -2.60 7.38
CA ARG A 109 -15.05 -1.90 7.27
C ARG A 109 -15.03 -0.88 6.13
N ILE A 110 -16.19 -0.72 5.52
CA ILE A 110 -16.51 0.33 4.54
C ILE A 110 -17.80 1.01 5.00
N TYR A 111 -17.84 2.32 4.92
CA TYR A 111 -19.01 3.15 5.22
C TYR A 111 -19.36 3.97 3.99
N GLY A 112 -20.63 4.01 3.64
CA GLY A 112 -21.14 4.72 2.47
C GLY A 112 -22.18 3.90 1.73
N ASN A 113 -22.49 4.31 0.51
CA ASN A 113 -23.55 3.72 -0.32
C ASN A 113 -23.01 2.73 -1.38
N SER A 114 -21.73 2.44 -1.35
CA SER A 114 -21.05 1.56 -2.30
C SER A 114 -19.99 0.73 -1.58
N ASP A 115 -19.54 -0.33 -2.21
CA ASP A 115 -18.39 -1.15 -1.81
C ASP A 115 -17.28 -1.18 -2.87
N ASP A 116 -17.41 -0.33 -3.91
CA ASP A 116 -16.44 -0.27 -5.00
C ASP A 116 -15.18 0.51 -4.62
N VAL A 117 -14.38 -0.11 -3.78
CA VAL A 117 -13.05 0.35 -3.39
C VAL A 117 -12.01 -0.57 -3.99
N LYS A 118 -10.95 0.01 -4.55
CA LYS A 118 -9.78 -0.73 -5.06
C LYS A 118 -8.51 -0.29 -4.34
N LEU A 119 -7.60 -1.23 -4.15
CA LEU A 119 -6.18 -0.96 -4.04
C LEU A 119 -5.60 -1.08 -5.45
N ILE A 120 -4.98 -0.02 -5.92
CA ILE A 120 -4.40 0.05 -7.26
C ILE A 120 -2.89 -0.09 -7.12
N VAL A 121 -2.31 -1.12 -7.72
CA VAL A 121 -0.87 -1.37 -7.72
C VAL A 121 -0.36 -1.18 -9.15
N PHE A 122 0.70 -0.39 -9.30
CA PHE A 122 1.32 -0.09 -10.58
C PHE A 122 2.44 -1.08 -10.91
N ASP A 123 2.82 -1.16 -12.19
CA ASP A 123 3.99 -1.93 -12.62
C ASP A 123 5.31 -1.32 -12.14
N GLN A 124 5.27 -0.07 -11.73
CA GLN A 124 6.44 0.70 -11.35
C GLN A 124 6.81 0.47 -9.89
N TYR A 125 8.12 0.36 -9.65
CA TYR A 125 8.71 0.14 -8.33
C TYR A 125 9.65 1.29 -7.97
N TYR A 126 9.74 1.59 -6.68
CA TYR A 126 10.73 2.50 -6.15
C TYR A 126 11.79 1.74 -5.37
N TYR A 127 13.02 1.77 -5.85
CA TYR A 127 14.15 1.05 -5.24
C TYR A 127 15.01 1.93 -4.32
N GLY A 128 14.56 3.12 -4.01
CA GLY A 128 15.36 4.10 -3.25
C GLY A 128 16.31 4.88 -4.14
N GLY A 129 16.89 5.95 -3.58
CA GLY A 129 17.87 6.78 -4.28
C GLY A 129 17.44 8.21 -4.52
N PRO A 130 18.15 8.94 -5.39
CA PRO A 130 17.93 10.37 -5.59
C PRO A 130 16.69 10.70 -6.43
N VAL A 131 15.98 9.70 -6.84
CA VAL A 131 14.74 9.88 -7.60
C VAL A 131 13.69 10.46 -6.69
N LYS A 132 13.06 11.51 -7.15
CA LYS A 132 12.07 12.23 -6.42
C LYS A 132 10.71 12.06 -7.05
N PHE A 133 9.76 11.70 -6.24
CA PHE A 133 8.36 11.62 -6.59
C PHE A 133 7.64 12.84 -6.02
N VAL A 134 7.22 13.76 -6.86
CA VAL A 134 6.42 14.93 -6.43
C VAL A 134 4.99 14.69 -6.79
N ASN A 135 4.16 14.66 -5.81
CA ASN A 135 2.73 14.55 -5.98
C ASN A 135 1.98 15.88 -5.86
N GLY A 136 2.66 16.99 -5.98
CA GLY A 136 2.09 18.34 -6.01
C GLY A 136 1.34 18.79 -4.76
N SER A 137 1.07 17.92 -3.81
CA SER A 137 0.45 18.31 -2.55
C SER A 137 1.44 19.05 -1.68
N ASP A 138 0.96 19.94 -0.84
CA ASP A 138 1.77 20.55 0.22
C ASP A 138 2.12 19.48 1.26
N MET A 139 3.24 18.84 1.04
CA MET A 139 3.71 17.70 1.83
C MET A 139 4.80 18.13 2.80
N SER A 140 4.74 19.33 3.30
CA SER A 140 5.69 19.89 4.27
C SER A 140 5.92 18.99 5.49
N ASP A 141 4.95 18.12 5.80
CA ASP A 141 5.02 17.19 6.92
C ASP A 141 5.55 15.79 6.59
N TYR A 142 5.83 15.54 5.33
CA TYR A 142 6.43 14.29 4.91
C TYR A 142 7.84 14.54 4.39
N PRO A 143 8.83 14.50 5.24
CA PRO A 143 10.19 14.71 4.81
C PRO A 143 10.59 13.59 3.84
N VAL A 144 11.10 13.96 2.70
CA VAL A 144 11.93 13.12 1.84
C VAL A 144 11.24 12.22 0.81
N HIS A 145 10.01 11.77 1.01
CA HIS A 145 9.42 10.73 0.15
C HIS A 145 8.74 11.25 -1.09
N TYR A 146 8.59 12.55 -1.16
CA TYR A 146 7.77 13.19 -2.15
C TYR A 146 8.62 13.85 -3.18
N ASN A 147 8.83 13.12 -4.10
CA ASN A 147 9.89 13.48 -4.93
C ASN A 147 9.52 13.26 -6.35
N THR A 148 10.00 14.02 -7.21
CA THR A 148 9.78 13.89 -8.61
C THR A 148 10.34 12.58 -9.07
N PHE A 149 9.48 11.71 -9.24
CA PHE A 149 9.67 10.37 -9.62
C PHE A 149 10.12 10.22 -11.07
N LEU A 150 9.86 11.19 -11.87
CA LEU A 150 9.77 10.99 -13.31
C LEU A 150 10.99 11.38 -14.12
N THR A 151 12.03 11.90 -13.52
CA THR A 151 13.05 12.54 -14.36
C THR A 151 14.19 11.66 -14.80
N ASN A 152 14.38 10.49 -14.20
CA ASN A 152 15.50 9.63 -14.59
C ASN A 152 15.28 8.14 -14.36
N TYR A 153 14.05 7.72 -14.27
CA TYR A 153 13.77 6.35 -13.98
C TYR A 153 13.60 5.57 -15.27
N LYS A 154 14.62 4.82 -15.66
CA LYS A 154 14.60 4.05 -16.90
C LYS A 154 13.44 3.08 -16.98
N ASP A 155 13.10 2.47 -15.85
CA ASP A 155 11.99 1.54 -15.79
C ASP A 155 10.64 2.24 -15.95
N VAL A 156 10.57 3.52 -15.60
CA VAL A 156 9.39 4.36 -15.85
C VAL A 156 9.39 4.91 -17.27
N GLN A 157 10.54 5.02 -17.91
CA GLN A 157 10.63 5.49 -19.30
C GLN A 157 10.37 4.40 -20.34
N ASP A 158 10.59 3.15 -19.99
CA ASP A 158 10.20 1.99 -20.83
C ASP A 158 8.70 1.70 -20.75
N GLN A 159 7.94 2.66 -20.25
CA GLN A 159 6.54 2.51 -20.00
C GLN A 159 5.74 2.51 -21.25
N SER A 160 4.69 1.75 -21.11
CA SER A 160 3.73 1.63 -22.16
C SER A 160 3.33 3.01 -22.65
N ILE A 161 3.63 3.30 -23.88
CA ILE A 161 3.15 4.46 -24.64
C ILE A 161 1.61 4.55 -24.55
N ALA A 162 0.95 3.47 -24.17
CA ALA A 162 -0.50 3.38 -24.07
C ALA A 162 -1.10 4.18 -22.90
N GLY A 163 -0.33 4.39 -21.81
CA GLY A 163 -0.89 5.06 -20.63
C GLY A 163 -2.05 4.27 -20.00
N LEU A 164 -2.80 4.95 -19.13
CA LEU A 164 -3.98 4.42 -18.49
C LEU A 164 -5.21 4.61 -19.40
N ASN A 165 -6.10 3.63 -19.40
CA ASN A 165 -7.36 3.74 -20.13
C ASN A 165 -8.42 4.51 -19.32
N ASP A 166 -9.57 4.85 -19.94
CA ASP A 166 -10.61 5.67 -19.32
C ASP A 166 -11.22 5.00 -18.07
N ILE A 167 -11.31 3.68 -18.01
CA ILE A 167 -11.82 2.94 -16.85
C ILE A 167 -10.83 3.09 -15.69
N GLU A 168 -9.54 2.90 -15.95
CA GLU A 168 -8.47 3.05 -14.96
C GLU A 168 -8.39 4.49 -14.43
N LEU A 169 -8.48 5.47 -15.33
CA LEU A 169 -8.51 6.88 -14.96
C LEU A 169 -9.73 7.24 -14.12
N GLY A 170 -10.87 6.61 -14.36
CA GLY A 170 -12.08 6.77 -13.55
C GLY A 170 -11.89 6.43 -12.07
N TYR A 171 -10.98 5.52 -11.73
CA TYR A 171 -10.63 5.21 -10.34
C TYR A 171 -9.56 6.13 -9.73
N LEU A 172 -8.97 7.02 -10.52
CA LEU A 172 -7.83 7.85 -10.12
C LEU A 172 -8.13 9.35 -10.14
N THR A 173 -9.40 9.74 -10.10
CA THR A 173 -9.84 11.14 -10.26
C THR A 173 -9.38 12.07 -9.14
N HIS A 174 -8.93 11.55 -8.00
CA HIS A 174 -8.31 12.30 -6.91
C HIS A 174 -6.82 12.67 -7.18
N LEU A 175 -6.23 12.13 -8.25
CA LEU A 175 -4.83 12.37 -8.61
C LEU A 175 -4.73 13.35 -9.78
N GLU A 176 -3.68 14.15 -9.78
CA GLU A 176 -3.38 15.01 -10.91
C GLU A 176 -2.89 14.19 -12.11
N SER A 177 -3.37 14.50 -13.29
CA SER A 177 -3.06 13.74 -14.52
C SER A 177 -1.56 13.69 -14.86
N ASN A 178 -0.79 14.72 -14.45
CA ASN A 178 0.66 14.76 -14.66
C ASN A 178 1.41 13.75 -13.77
N TRP A 179 0.84 13.30 -12.65
CA TRP A 179 1.43 12.29 -11.79
C TRP A 179 1.27 10.88 -12.36
N LEU A 180 0.30 10.71 -13.22
CA LEU A 180 -0.02 9.42 -13.85
C LEU A 180 0.78 9.16 -15.12
N LYS A 181 1.53 10.16 -15.59
CA LYS A 181 2.35 10.00 -16.79
C LYS A 181 3.39 8.92 -16.58
N GLY A 182 3.38 7.97 -17.52
CA GLY A 182 4.32 6.89 -17.51
C GLY A 182 4.00 5.78 -16.52
N LEU A 183 2.91 5.80 -15.84
CA LEU A 183 2.44 4.68 -15.02
C LEU A 183 1.56 3.73 -15.83
N SER A 184 1.64 2.46 -15.52
CA SER A 184 0.72 1.42 -15.95
C SER A 184 0.24 0.64 -14.73
N ILE A 185 -1.02 0.23 -14.75
CA ILE A 185 -1.58 -0.54 -13.65
C ILE A 185 -1.27 -2.02 -13.85
N ASN A 186 -0.54 -2.60 -12.89
CA ASN A 186 -0.38 -4.04 -12.79
C ASN A 186 -1.71 -4.69 -12.39
N LYS A 187 -2.31 -4.18 -11.31
CA LYS A 187 -3.57 -4.74 -10.82
C LYS A 187 -4.42 -3.77 -10.01
N MET A 188 -5.72 -3.89 -10.18
CA MET A 188 -6.72 -3.29 -9.30
C MET A 188 -7.32 -4.40 -8.42
N LEU A 189 -6.99 -4.39 -7.13
CA LEU A 189 -7.49 -5.37 -6.16
C LEU A 189 -8.75 -4.83 -5.49
N SER A 190 -9.85 -5.56 -5.60
CA SER A 190 -11.09 -5.21 -4.88
C SER A 190 -10.89 -5.30 -3.38
N TRP A 191 -11.36 -4.28 -2.68
CA TRP A 191 -11.22 -4.14 -1.23
C TRP A 191 -12.31 -4.93 -0.50
N LYS A 192 -12.26 -6.26 -0.64
CA LYS A 192 -13.26 -7.17 -0.05
C LYS A 192 -12.92 -7.41 1.43
N ILE A 193 -13.91 -7.18 2.30
CA ILE A 193 -13.78 -7.40 3.74
C ILE A 193 -13.46 -8.88 4.02
N GLY A 194 -12.43 -9.13 4.84
CA GLY A 194 -11.94 -10.46 5.18
C GLY A 194 -10.83 -11.02 4.30
N ASP A 195 -10.57 -10.39 3.15
CA ASP A 195 -9.41 -10.73 2.33
C ASP A 195 -8.15 -10.00 2.84
N ALA A 196 -6.97 -10.48 2.48
CA ALA A 196 -5.74 -9.70 2.57
C ALA A 196 -5.23 -9.39 1.16
N LEU A 197 -5.03 -8.12 0.86
CA LEU A 197 -4.48 -7.66 -0.40
C LEU A 197 -2.96 -7.66 -0.28
N CYS A 198 -2.29 -8.57 -0.98
CA CYS A 198 -0.85 -8.79 -0.93
C CYS A 198 -0.18 -8.16 -2.14
N PHE A 199 0.89 -7.39 -1.92
CA PHE A 199 1.71 -6.79 -2.96
C PHE A 199 3.14 -6.56 -2.46
N ASP A 200 4.07 -6.29 -3.38
CA ASP A 200 5.46 -6.00 -3.01
C ASP A 200 5.56 -4.60 -2.38
N SER A 201 6.22 -4.47 -1.23
CA SER A 201 6.34 -3.20 -0.50
C SER A 201 6.95 -2.07 -1.33
N LEU A 202 7.77 -2.39 -2.32
CA LEU A 202 8.40 -1.41 -3.19
C LEU A 202 7.57 -1.03 -4.41
N ALA A 203 6.46 -1.73 -4.67
CA ALA A 203 5.56 -1.38 -5.75
C ALA A 203 4.85 -0.05 -5.46
N LEU A 204 4.75 0.80 -6.46
CA LEU A 204 3.92 1.99 -6.35
C LEU A 204 2.46 1.57 -6.26
N HIS A 205 1.72 2.20 -5.38
CA HIS A 205 0.31 1.91 -5.20
C HIS A 205 -0.45 3.13 -4.70
N CYS A 206 -1.77 3.10 -4.88
CA CYS A 206 -2.68 4.08 -4.29
C CYS A 206 -4.04 3.46 -3.97
N SER A 207 -4.84 4.20 -3.25
CA SER A 207 -6.27 3.92 -3.16
C SER A 207 -6.98 4.37 -4.43
N SER A 208 -8.04 3.69 -4.84
CA SER A 208 -8.99 4.30 -5.78
C SER A 208 -9.64 5.52 -5.16
N ASP A 209 -10.19 6.41 -6.00
CA ASP A 209 -11.04 7.51 -5.54
C ASP A 209 -12.38 6.97 -5.03
N PHE A 210 -12.36 6.43 -3.83
CA PHE A 210 -13.54 5.84 -3.21
C PHE A 210 -14.58 6.90 -2.84
N ARG A 211 -14.17 8.17 -2.66
CA ARG A 211 -15.09 9.27 -2.35
C ARG A 211 -16.05 9.55 -3.51
N SER A 212 -15.53 9.62 -4.72
CA SER A 212 -16.36 9.79 -5.92
C SER A 212 -17.33 8.63 -6.13
N ASN A 213 -17.03 7.45 -5.58
CA ASN A 213 -17.87 6.26 -5.63
C ASN A 213 -18.88 6.16 -4.46
N GLY A 214 -19.05 7.22 -3.66
CA GLY A 214 -20.03 7.27 -2.58
C GLY A 214 -19.60 6.58 -1.28
N ILE A 215 -18.30 6.37 -1.08
CA ILE A 215 -17.75 5.83 0.15
C ILE A 215 -17.22 6.98 1.00
N GLU A 216 -17.67 7.03 2.25
CA GLU A 216 -17.37 8.10 3.18
C GLU A 216 -16.13 7.81 4.03
N ARG A 217 -15.92 6.53 4.37
CA ARG A 217 -14.89 6.10 5.29
C ARG A 217 -14.57 4.62 5.08
N LYS A 218 -13.31 4.25 5.25
CA LYS A 218 -12.86 2.85 5.29
C LYS A 218 -11.85 2.63 6.41
N ILE A 219 -11.91 1.44 7.02
CA ILE A 219 -11.01 1.01 8.07
C ILE A 219 -10.33 -0.28 7.64
N GLY A 220 -9.02 -0.36 7.83
CA GLY A 220 -8.24 -1.56 7.54
C GLY A 220 -7.00 -1.67 8.41
N VAL A 221 -6.28 -2.77 8.22
CA VAL A 221 -4.96 -3.01 8.82
C VAL A 221 -3.93 -3.05 7.70
N SER A 222 -2.82 -2.36 7.90
CA SER A 222 -1.63 -2.50 7.06
C SER A 222 -0.53 -3.23 7.83
N ILE A 223 0.13 -4.16 7.14
CA ILE A 223 1.27 -4.92 7.66
C ILE A 223 2.41 -4.80 6.66
N PHE A 224 3.57 -4.36 7.13
CA PHE A 224 4.79 -4.21 6.34
C PHE A 224 5.83 -5.22 6.82
N THR A 225 6.40 -5.96 5.89
CA THR A 225 7.25 -7.10 6.23
C THR A 225 8.65 -6.98 5.65
N THR A 226 9.56 -7.72 6.26
CA THR A 226 10.91 -7.94 5.78
C THR A 226 11.18 -9.44 5.66
N LYS A 227 12.19 -9.81 4.87
CA LYS A 227 12.64 -11.19 4.75
C LYS A 227 14.16 -11.21 4.57
N ASP A 228 14.86 -11.97 5.41
CA ASP A 228 16.32 -11.90 5.52
C ASP A 228 17.07 -12.09 4.20
N ASP A 229 16.62 -13.03 3.37
CA ASP A 229 17.27 -13.33 2.09
C ASP A 229 16.77 -12.48 0.92
N TYR A 230 15.83 -11.56 1.18
CA TYR A 230 15.21 -10.75 0.14
C TYR A 230 15.98 -9.44 -0.03
N GLY A 231 16.62 -9.29 -1.18
CA GLY A 231 17.42 -8.09 -1.49
C GLY A 231 18.84 -8.07 -0.88
N ASN A 232 19.26 -9.13 -0.19
CA ASN A 232 20.62 -9.28 0.37
C ASN A 232 21.55 -10.06 -0.55
#